data_dd104c4e09b06f7e797c5ec6666954ac
#
_entry.id   dd104c4e09b06f7e797c5ec6666954ac
#
_cell.length_a   1.000
_cell.length_b   1.000
_cell.length_c   1.000
_cell.angle_alpha   90.00
_cell.angle_beta   90.00
_cell.angle_gamma   90.00
#
_symmetry.space_group_name_H-M   'P 1'
#
loop_
_entity.id
_entity.type
_entity.pdbx_description
1 polymer ?
#
loop_
_entity_poly.entity_id
_entity_poly.type
_entity_poly.pdbx_seq_one_letter_code
_entity_poly.pdbx_strand_id
1 'polypeptide(L)'
;DGSAPERSGGRLYNKLTASHSFVRDWGYITPSVSLQHLYTQYDEESTLANGLDRNNRSQSVFVPELSIDSGLMFYKAGSPTAKLGTGGYQLLSPRLKYVYAPYRDQSDVPNFNTRLASLNFPQLYENTWFLGYDRLADNNHLTPSLNYRYIDGQGLTRLDASIGQQFYFGDIRVHLNNSNEPIHLTLPYHQTMMALKHGGSNALLALDVD
;
A
#
# COMPACT_ATOMS: atom_id res chain seq x y z
N ASP A 1 11.57 36.81 3.57
CA ASP A 1 10.81 35.62 3.13
C ASP A 1 11.76 34.66 2.46
N GLY A 2 12.25 33.67 3.24
CA GLY A 2 13.08 32.59 2.72
C GLY A 2 12.20 31.44 2.22
N SER A 3 11.43 31.63 1.16
CA SER A 3 10.79 30.53 0.46
C SER A 3 11.90 29.68 -0.16
N ALA A 4 11.95 28.39 0.17
CA ALA A 4 12.84 27.45 -0.50
C ALA A 4 12.58 27.57 -2.02
N PRO A 5 13.63 27.57 -2.86
CA PRO A 5 13.46 27.69 -4.31
C PRO A 5 12.49 26.62 -4.81
N GLU A 6 11.48 27.02 -5.55
CA GLU A 6 10.53 26.10 -6.16
C GLU A 6 11.30 25.14 -7.07
N ARG A 7 11.14 23.85 -6.82
CA ARG A 7 11.74 22.82 -7.67
C ARG A 7 10.87 22.68 -8.92
N SER A 8 11.40 23.09 -10.06
CA SER A 8 10.73 22.94 -11.35
C SER A 8 11.46 21.92 -12.22
N GLY A 9 10.69 21.25 -13.06
CA GLY A 9 11.21 20.22 -13.94
C GLY A 9 10.10 19.34 -14.52
N GLY A 10 10.52 18.31 -15.25
CA GLY A 10 9.63 17.32 -15.86
C GLY A 10 9.84 15.93 -15.30
N ARG A 11 8.78 15.13 -15.29
CA ARG A 11 8.87 13.71 -15.01
C ARG A 11 8.07 12.89 -16.01
N LEU A 12 8.57 11.69 -16.28
CA LEU A 12 7.85 10.66 -17.04
C LEU A 12 7.81 9.39 -16.19
N TYR A 13 6.62 8.93 -15.86
CA TYR A 13 6.41 7.69 -15.15
C TYR A 13 5.71 6.68 -16.06
N ASN A 14 6.26 5.47 -16.12
CA ASN A 14 5.68 4.35 -16.84
C ASN A 14 5.57 3.14 -15.90
N LYS A 15 4.46 2.44 -15.95
CA LYS A 15 4.27 1.15 -15.26
C LYS A 15 3.66 0.15 -16.23
N LEU A 16 4.36 -0.96 -16.43
CA LEU A 16 3.86 -2.12 -17.13
C LEU A 16 3.57 -3.22 -16.12
N THR A 17 2.35 -3.75 -16.14
CA THR A 17 1.93 -4.80 -15.20
C THR A 17 1.35 -5.98 -15.97
N ALA A 18 1.79 -7.18 -15.62
CA ALA A 18 1.20 -8.44 -16.03
C ALA A 18 0.71 -9.19 -14.79
N SER A 19 -0.56 -9.59 -14.79
CA SER A 19 -1.18 -10.34 -13.70
C SER A 19 -2.16 -11.36 -14.24
N HIS A 20 -2.36 -12.44 -13.49
CA HIS A 20 -3.37 -13.44 -13.80
C HIS A 20 -4.04 -13.94 -12.52
N SER A 21 -5.37 -13.91 -12.49
CA SER A 21 -6.14 -14.37 -11.35
C SER A 21 -6.66 -15.78 -11.59
N PHE A 22 -6.27 -16.71 -10.73
CA PHE A 22 -6.83 -18.05 -10.64
C PHE A 22 -7.92 -18.04 -9.58
N VAL A 23 -9.18 -18.12 -10.02
CA VAL A 23 -10.36 -18.02 -9.13
C VAL A 23 -11.05 -19.36 -9.04
N ARG A 24 -11.51 -19.71 -7.82
CA ARG A 24 -12.36 -20.85 -7.49
C ARG A 24 -13.49 -20.38 -6.55
N ASP A 25 -14.50 -21.18 -6.37
CA ASP A 25 -15.64 -20.86 -5.49
C ASP A 25 -15.24 -20.64 -4.02
N TRP A 26 -14.12 -21.22 -3.60
CA TRP A 26 -13.60 -21.13 -2.24
C TRP A 26 -12.47 -20.10 -2.07
N GLY A 27 -11.98 -19.48 -3.16
CA GLY A 27 -10.90 -18.51 -3.04
C GLY A 27 -10.22 -18.15 -4.36
N TYR A 28 -9.14 -17.38 -4.25
CA TYR A 28 -8.36 -16.92 -5.39
C TYR A 28 -6.87 -16.81 -5.06
N ILE A 29 -6.05 -16.82 -6.11
CA ILE A 29 -4.65 -16.43 -6.07
C ILE A 29 -4.32 -15.61 -7.33
N THR A 30 -3.71 -14.45 -7.14
CA THR A 30 -3.38 -13.50 -8.20
C THR A 30 -1.89 -13.12 -8.11
N PRO A 31 -1.01 -13.84 -8.79
CA PRO A 31 0.36 -13.39 -9.00
C PRO A 31 0.38 -12.19 -9.97
N SER A 32 1.30 -11.25 -9.72
CA SER A 32 1.49 -10.06 -10.53
C SER A 32 2.97 -9.70 -10.60
N VAL A 33 3.40 -9.26 -11.78
CA VAL A 33 4.73 -8.70 -12.04
C VAL A 33 4.55 -7.33 -12.64
N SER A 34 5.24 -6.35 -12.11
CA SER A 34 5.25 -4.99 -12.64
C SER A 34 6.68 -4.52 -12.90
N LEU A 35 6.85 -3.71 -13.94
CA LEU A 35 8.06 -2.96 -14.21
C LEU A 35 7.71 -1.48 -14.13
N GLN A 36 8.37 -0.76 -13.22
CA GLN A 36 8.18 0.67 -13.02
C GLN A 36 9.41 1.41 -13.49
N HIS A 37 9.21 2.48 -14.24
CA HIS A 37 10.27 3.35 -14.71
C HIS A 37 9.89 4.79 -14.43
N LEU A 38 10.77 5.50 -13.75
CA LEU A 38 10.66 6.90 -13.44
C LEU A 38 11.84 7.63 -14.08
N TYR A 39 11.55 8.55 -14.99
CA TYR A 39 12.52 9.51 -15.52
C TYR A 39 12.16 10.90 -15.02
N THR A 40 13.14 11.61 -14.50
CA THR A 40 12.99 12.99 -14.01
C THR A 40 14.07 13.88 -14.59
N GLN A 41 13.72 15.12 -14.84
CA GLN A 41 14.63 16.15 -15.31
C GLN A 41 14.35 17.46 -14.57
N TYR A 42 15.40 18.04 -14.00
CA TYR A 42 15.34 19.38 -13.41
C TYR A 42 15.46 20.46 -14.47
N ASP A 43 14.77 21.58 -14.27
CA ASP A 43 15.04 22.81 -15.00
C ASP A 43 16.37 23.42 -14.56
N GLU A 44 16.96 24.27 -15.41
CA GLU A 44 18.29 24.81 -15.19
C GLU A 44 18.41 25.64 -13.90
N GLU A 45 17.40 26.46 -13.62
CA GLU A 45 17.32 27.27 -12.40
C GLU A 45 17.22 26.40 -11.14
N SER A 46 16.42 25.35 -11.18
CA SER A 46 16.26 24.42 -10.06
C SER A 46 17.52 23.61 -9.79
N THR A 47 18.28 23.27 -10.81
CA THR A 47 19.59 22.57 -10.68
C THR A 47 20.57 23.44 -9.91
N LEU A 48 20.69 24.71 -10.26
CA LEU A 48 21.59 25.65 -9.57
C LEU A 48 21.16 25.94 -8.13
N ALA A 49 19.86 26.08 -7.89
CA ALA A 49 19.32 26.37 -6.57
C ALA A 49 19.49 25.22 -5.57
N ASN A 50 19.54 23.98 -6.04
CA ASN A 50 19.70 22.79 -5.19
C ASN A 50 21.14 22.29 -5.10
N GLY A 51 22.13 23.01 -5.65
CA GLY A 51 23.55 22.64 -5.60
C GLY A 51 23.89 21.37 -6.40
N LEU A 52 22.99 20.94 -7.30
CA LEU A 52 23.22 19.80 -8.18
C LEU A 52 24.18 20.18 -9.30
N ASP A 53 25.07 19.26 -9.67
CA ASP A 53 25.95 19.47 -10.81
C ASP A 53 25.13 19.51 -12.11
N ARG A 54 25.50 20.39 -13.04
CA ARG A 54 24.89 20.51 -14.37
C ARG A 54 24.84 19.19 -15.14
N ASN A 55 25.76 18.29 -14.83
CA ASN A 55 25.82 16.96 -15.44
C ASN A 55 24.78 15.97 -14.89
N ASN A 56 24.14 16.27 -13.75
CA ASN A 56 23.22 15.38 -13.06
C ASN A 56 21.75 15.88 -13.10
N ARG A 57 21.38 16.54 -14.19
CA ARG A 57 20.03 17.11 -14.35
C ARG A 57 18.93 16.06 -14.55
N SER A 58 19.28 14.89 -15.05
CA SER A 58 18.30 13.85 -15.36
C SER A 58 18.59 12.58 -14.57
N GLN A 59 17.57 12.00 -14.01
CA GLN A 59 17.64 10.73 -13.28
C GLN A 59 16.68 9.72 -13.91
N SER A 60 17.11 8.48 -13.96
CA SER A 60 16.32 7.37 -14.46
C SER A 60 16.38 6.22 -13.48
N VAL A 61 15.24 5.84 -12.92
CA VAL A 61 15.11 4.76 -11.94
C VAL A 61 14.21 3.68 -12.48
N PHE A 62 14.64 2.44 -12.36
CA PHE A 62 13.92 1.26 -12.82
C PHE A 62 13.73 0.27 -11.67
N VAL A 63 12.48 -0.04 -11.33
CA VAL A 63 12.12 -0.94 -10.23
C VAL A 63 11.19 -2.05 -10.70
N PRO A 64 11.64 -3.32 -10.69
CA PRO A 64 10.75 -4.45 -10.83
C PRO A 64 9.98 -4.67 -9.52
N GLU A 65 8.72 -5.07 -9.61
CA GLU A 65 7.87 -5.38 -8.48
C GLU A 65 7.18 -6.71 -8.71
N LEU A 66 7.19 -7.56 -7.69
CA LEU A 66 6.46 -8.82 -7.65
C LEU A 66 5.41 -8.75 -6.55
N SER A 67 4.22 -9.25 -6.83
CA SER A 67 3.21 -9.41 -5.78
C SER A 67 2.39 -10.69 -5.98
N ILE A 68 1.94 -11.24 -4.86
CA ILE A 68 1.00 -12.36 -4.83
C ILE A 68 -0.10 -11.97 -3.85
N ASP A 69 -1.34 -11.90 -4.36
CA ASP A 69 -2.54 -11.66 -3.56
C ASP A 69 -3.39 -12.90 -3.56
N SER A 70 -3.76 -13.41 -2.40
CA SER A 70 -4.57 -14.62 -2.25
C SER A 70 -5.60 -14.48 -1.16
N GLY A 71 -6.75 -15.11 -1.34
CA GLY A 71 -7.82 -15.10 -0.36
C GLY A 71 -8.66 -16.36 -0.41
N LEU A 72 -9.22 -16.70 0.74
CA LEU A 72 -10.19 -17.78 0.88
C LEU A 72 -11.56 -17.19 1.26
N MET A 73 -12.62 -17.93 0.98
CA MET A 73 -14.00 -17.56 1.31
C MET A 73 -14.71 -18.72 1.97
N PHE A 74 -15.13 -18.54 3.22
CA PHE A 74 -15.89 -19.51 3.98
C PHE A 74 -17.29 -18.99 4.26
N TYR A 75 -18.29 -19.77 3.93
CA TYR A 75 -19.69 -19.42 4.10
C TYR A 75 -20.34 -20.28 5.17
N LYS A 76 -21.19 -19.65 5.98
CA LYS A 76 -22.04 -20.34 6.94
C LYS A 76 -23.44 -19.72 6.91
N ALA A 77 -24.46 -20.55 6.72
CA ALA A 77 -25.84 -20.09 6.77
C ALA A 77 -26.27 -19.74 8.21
N GLY A 78 -27.16 -18.77 8.32
CA GLY A 78 -27.78 -18.35 9.57
C GLY A 78 -27.05 -17.20 10.28
N SER A 79 -27.73 -16.65 11.29
CA SER A 79 -27.23 -15.56 12.11
C SER A 79 -26.23 -16.04 13.16
N PRO A 80 -25.19 -15.27 13.49
CA PRO A 80 -24.29 -15.58 14.59
C PRO A 80 -24.98 -15.47 15.96
N THR A 81 -25.96 -14.57 16.09
CA THR A 81 -26.75 -14.39 17.31
C THR A 81 -28.17 -13.92 16.97
N ALA A 82 -29.15 -14.27 17.82
CA ALA A 82 -30.55 -13.84 17.63
C ALA A 82 -30.73 -12.30 17.66
N LYS A 83 -29.80 -11.57 18.30
CA LYS A 83 -29.83 -10.10 18.39
C LYS A 83 -29.50 -9.38 17.08
N LEU A 84 -28.79 -10.05 16.16
CA LEU A 84 -28.37 -9.48 14.89
C LEU A 84 -29.36 -9.74 13.74
N GLY A 85 -30.49 -10.37 14.02
CA GLY A 85 -31.53 -10.73 13.05
C GLY A 85 -31.67 -12.23 12.89
N THR A 86 -32.51 -12.65 11.96
CA THR A 86 -32.80 -14.07 11.67
C THR A 86 -32.42 -14.40 10.23
N GLY A 87 -31.99 -15.62 9.99
CA GLY A 87 -31.59 -16.09 8.66
C GLY A 87 -30.30 -15.49 8.15
N GLY A 88 -30.18 -15.35 6.83
CA GLY A 88 -29.00 -14.80 6.18
C GLY A 88 -27.79 -15.73 6.14
N TYR A 89 -26.60 -15.14 6.03
CA TYR A 89 -25.34 -15.90 5.98
C TYR A 89 -24.17 -15.10 6.56
N GLN A 90 -23.18 -15.84 7.00
CA GLN A 90 -21.90 -15.36 7.51
C GLN A 90 -20.83 -15.64 6.46
N LEU A 91 -19.94 -14.70 6.28
CA LEU A 91 -18.78 -14.81 5.40
C LEU A 91 -17.50 -14.56 6.22
N LEU A 92 -16.57 -15.49 6.17
CA LEU A 92 -15.22 -15.33 6.72
C LEU A 92 -14.21 -15.37 5.58
N SER A 93 -13.44 -14.31 5.42
CA SER A 93 -12.52 -14.12 4.30
C SER A 93 -11.11 -13.80 4.78
N PRO A 94 -10.26 -14.81 5.04
CA PRO A 94 -8.84 -14.59 5.21
C PRO A 94 -8.19 -14.20 3.88
N ARG A 95 -7.27 -13.24 3.92
CA ARG A 95 -6.50 -12.76 2.77
C ARG A 95 -5.03 -12.65 3.15
N LEU A 96 -4.17 -12.97 2.21
CA LEU A 96 -2.72 -12.87 2.35
C LEU A 96 -2.15 -12.23 1.10
N LYS A 97 -1.43 -11.12 1.28
CA LYS A 97 -0.73 -10.44 0.19
C LYS A 97 0.75 -10.33 0.52
N TYR A 98 1.59 -10.70 -0.43
CA TYR A 98 3.04 -10.48 -0.38
C TYR A 98 3.45 -9.53 -1.48
N VAL A 99 4.34 -8.58 -1.17
CA VAL A 99 4.91 -7.62 -2.12
C VAL A 99 6.41 -7.56 -1.94
N TYR A 100 7.11 -7.60 -3.07
CA TYR A 100 8.55 -7.42 -3.14
C TYR A 100 8.94 -6.45 -4.24
N ALA A 101 9.69 -5.43 -3.91
CA ALA A 101 10.33 -4.50 -4.83
C ALA A 101 11.70 -4.14 -4.27
N PRO A 102 12.80 -4.35 -5.03
CA PRO A 102 14.14 -4.07 -4.53
C PRO A 102 14.37 -2.58 -4.39
N TYR A 103 15.17 -2.21 -3.40
CA TYR A 103 15.66 -0.84 -3.25
C TYR A 103 16.42 -0.38 -4.49
N ARG A 104 16.16 0.85 -4.90
CA ARG A 104 16.96 1.62 -5.86
C ARG A 104 17.23 3.00 -5.28
N ASP A 105 18.46 3.46 -5.44
CA ASP A 105 18.82 4.79 -4.99
C ASP A 105 18.03 5.86 -5.75
N GLN A 106 17.38 6.74 -5.02
CA GLN A 106 16.55 7.83 -5.50
C GLN A 106 16.86 9.14 -4.79
N SER A 107 18.04 9.24 -4.14
CA SER A 107 18.47 10.43 -3.41
C SER A 107 18.53 11.68 -4.27
N ASP A 108 18.90 11.52 -5.53
CA ASP A 108 19.00 12.62 -6.50
C ASP A 108 17.69 12.87 -7.26
N VAL A 109 16.66 12.06 -7.04
CA VAL A 109 15.36 12.22 -7.69
C VAL A 109 14.58 13.34 -7.00
N PRO A 110 14.08 14.35 -7.74
CA PRO A 110 13.28 15.41 -7.16
C PRO A 110 11.95 14.89 -6.62
N ASN A 111 11.48 15.50 -5.55
CA ASN A 111 10.10 15.34 -5.10
C ASN A 111 9.32 16.63 -5.46
N PHE A 112 8.49 16.55 -6.48
CA PHE A 112 7.67 17.70 -6.92
C PHE A 112 6.38 17.79 -6.11
N ASN A 113 5.65 16.67 -5.95
CA ASN A 113 4.35 16.69 -5.29
C ASN A 113 3.94 15.35 -4.66
N THR A 114 4.85 14.41 -4.52
CA THR A 114 4.56 13.14 -3.85
C THR A 114 4.50 13.32 -2.34
N ARG A 115 3.52 12.71 -1.71
CA ARG A 115 3.28 12.70 -0.27
C ARG A 115 3.01 11.28 0.22
N LEU A 116 3.05 11.09 1.54
CA LEU A 116 2.66 9.81 2.13
C LEU A 116 1.14 9.65 2.14
N ALA A 117 0.69 8.44 1.90
CA ALA A 117 -0.71 8.07 2.03
C ALA A 117 -1.14 8.11 3.50
N SER A 118 -2.38 8.50 3.74
CA SER A 118 -2.98 8.35 5.07
C SER A 118 -3.26 6.89 5.36
N LEU A 119 -2.97 6.46 6.57
CA LEU A 119 -3.20 5.10 6.99
C LEU A 119 -4.71 4.79 7.05
N ASN A 120 -5.12 3.76 6.32
CA ASN A 120 -6.46 3.19 6.36
C ASN A 120 -6.41 1.70 6.00
N PHE A 121 -7.49 0.95 6.28
CA PHE A 121 -7.50 -0.50 6.05
C PHE A 121 -7.20 -0.90 4.58
N PRO A 122 -7.76 -0.25 3.53
CA PRO A 122 -7.39 -0.50 2.15
C PRO A 122 -5.91 -0.25 1.85
N GLN A 123 -5.27 0.72 2.50
CA GLN A 123 -3.85 1.05 2.30
C GLN A 123 -2.91 -0.11 2.64
N LEU A 124 -3.30 -1.02 3.54
CA LEU A 124 -2.54 -2.23 3.85
C LEU A 124 -2.30 -3.13 2.62
N TYR A 125 -3.14 -2.99 1.59
CA TYR A 125 -3.06 -3.78 0.37
C TYR A 125 -2.45 -3.03 -0.82
N GLU A 126 -2.13 -1.76 -0.65
CA GLU A 126 -1.42 -1.02 -1.69
C GLU A 126 0.05 -1.47 -1.76
N ASN A 127 0.62 -1.38 -2.95
CA ASN A 127 2.02 -1.71 -3.16
C ASN A 127 2.94 -0.52 -2.88
N THR A 128 2.39 0.64 -2.51
CA THR A 128 3.16 1.85 -2.23
C THR A 128 2.49 2.70 -1.17
N TRP A 129 3.31 3.35 -0.36
CA TRP A 129 2.91 4.37 0.62
C TRP A 129 2.89 5.78 0.03
N PHE A 130 3.36 5.93 -1.21
CA PHE A 130 3.46 7.22 -1.85
C PHE A 130 2.21 7.55 -2.66
N LEU A 131 1.65 8.73 -2.43
CA LEU A 131 0.65 9.36 -3.27
C LEU A 131 1.36 10.31 -4.23
N GLY A 132 1.59 9.87 -5.45
CA GLY A 132 2.34 10.55 -6.48
C GLY A 132 3.33 9.60 -7.16
N TYR A 133 4.14 10.15 -8.05
CA TYR A 133 5.03 9.36 -8.91
C TYR A 133 6.50 9.81 -8.84
N ASP A 134 6.89 10.55 -7.80
CA ASP A 134 8.27 11.01 -7.63
C ASP A 134 9.13 9.99 -6.88
N ARG A 135 8.52 8.95 -6.34
CA ARG A 135 9.19 7.87 -5.61
C ARG A 135 8.63 6.52 -6.02
N LEU A 136 9.53 5.57 -6.23
CA LEU A 136 9.22 4.16 -6.42
C LEU A 136 9.57 3.42 -5.14
N ALA A 137 8.56 2.90 -4.44
CA ALA A 137 8.73 2.26 -3.15
C ALA A 137 9.58 0.99 -3.24
N ASP A 138 10.45 0.81 -2.27
CA ASP A 138 11.06 -0.48 -1.95
C ASP A 138 10.12 -1.22 -0.99
N ASN A 139 9.88 -2.49 -1.28
CA ASN A 139 8.94 -3.31 -0.54
C ASN A 139 9.49 -4.70 -0.30
N ASN A 140 9.30 -5.19 0.90
CA ASN A 140 9.46 -6.59 1.24
C ASN A 140 8.55 -6.89 2.44
N HIS A 141 7.26 -7.05 2.18
CA HIS A 141 6.27 -7.23 3.24
C HIS A 141 5.20 -8.24 2.91
N LEU A 142 4.65 -8.82 3.97
CA LEU A 142 3.52 -9.74 3.98
C LEU A 142 2.36 -9.10 4.74
N THR A 143 1.17 -9.14 4.17
CA THR A 143 -0.05 -8.57 4.76
C THR A 143 -1.10 -9.66 4.93
N PRO A 144 -1.12 -10.40 6.05
CA PRO A 144 -2.27 -11.20 6.42
C PRO A 144 -3.42 -10.33 6.91
N SER A 145 -4.64 -10.74 6.62
CA SER A 145 -5.85 -10.13 7.14
C SER A 145 -7.00 -11.10 7.22
N LEU A 146 -8.01 -10.71 7.98
CA LEU A 146 -9.24 -11.45 8.15
C LEU A 146 -10.41 -10.48 8.08
N ASN A 147 -11.39 -10.76 7.24
CA ASN A 147 -12.68 -10.08 7.22
C ASN A 147 -13.78 -11.06 7.65
N TYR A 148 -14.64 -10.60 8.54
CA TYR A 148 -15.86 -11.30 8.91
C TYR A 148 -17.08 -10.41 8.59
N ARG A 149 -18.03 -10.94 7.85
CA ARG A 149 -19.26 -10.24 7.48
C ARG A 149 -20.49 -11.09 7.78
N TYR A 150 -21.50 -10.46 8.34
CA TYR A 150 -22.83 -11.06 8.46
C TYR A 150 -23.85 -10.23 7.69
N ILE A 151 -24.58 -10.91 6.83
CA ILE A 151 -25.69 -10.37 6.03
C ILE A 151 -26.97 -11.10 6.48
N ASP A 152 -27.99 -10.34 6.88
CA ASP A 152 -29.24 -10.90 7.37
C ASP A 152 -30.14 -11.45 6.25
N GLY A 153 -31.26 -12.05 6.64
CA GLY A 153 -32.23 -12.63 5.70
C GLY A 153 -32.91 -11.60 4.77
N GLN A 154 -32.76 -10.30 5.03
CA GLN A 154 -33.21 -9.20 4.19
C GLN A 154 -32.13 -8.66 3.24
N GLY A 155 -30.94 -9.23 3.27
CA GLY A 155 -29.80 -8.78 2.47
C GLY A 155 -29.04 -7.57 3.05
N LEU A 156 -29.32 -7.18 4.29
CA LEU A 156 -28.65 -6.05 4.94
C LEU A 156 -27.39 -6.52 5.67
N THR A 157 -26.26 -5.83 5.43
CA THR A 157 -25.03 -6.06 6.21
C THR A 157 -25.21 -5.54 7.63
N ARG A 158 -25.28 -6.44 8.60
CA ARG A 158 -25.44 -6.12 10.01
C ARG A 158 -24.11 -5.99 10.74
N LEU A 159 -23.11 -6.73 10.29
CA LEU A 159 -21.76 -6.68 10.86
C LEU A 159 -20.74 -6.86 9.74
N ASP A 160 -19.73 -6.01 9.74
CA ASP A 160 -18.54 -6.11 8.88
C ASP A 160 -17.34 -5.72 9.72
N ALA A 161 -16.46 -6.67 10.00
CA ALA A 161 -15.29 -6.49 10.83
C ALA A 161 -14.06 -6.97 10.08
N SER A 162 -13.02 -6.16 10.05
CA SER A 162 -11.76 -6.48 9.41
C SER A 162 -10.61 -6.23 10.36
N ILE A 163 -9.63 -7.12 10.34
CA ILE A 163 -8.35 -6.96 11.01
C ILE A 163 -7.26 -7.34 10.03
N GLY A 164 -6.18 -6.56 9.99
CA GLY A 164 -5.04 -6.84 9.13
C GLY A 164 -3.77 -6.26 9.73
N GLN A 165 -2.64 -6.85 9.34
CA GLN A 165 -1.33 -6.45 9.82
C GLN A 165 -0.33 -6.57 8.69
N GLN A 166 0.63 -5.66 8.63
CA GLN A 166 1.73 -5.69 7.68
C GLN A 166 3.03 -6.06 8.37
N PHE A 167 3.73 -7.07 7.86
CA PHE A 167 5.01 -7.54 8.38
C PHE A 167 6.09 -7.25 7.36
N TYR A 168 7.06 -6.42 7.71
CA TYR A 168 8.20 -6.09 6.88
C TYR A 168 9.37 -7.03 7.17
N PHE A 169 10.04 -7.51 6.11
CA PHE A 169 11.20 -8.40 6.20
C PHE A 169 12.53 -7.70 5.89
N GLY A 170 12.52 -6.40 5.74
CA GLY A 170 13.70 -5.60 5.48
C GLY A 170 13.46 -4.12 5.76
N ASP A 171 14.54 -3.35 5.77
CA ASP A 171 14.51 -1.92 6.00
C ASP A 171 13.87 -1.20 4.80
N ILE A 172 13.13 -0.13 5.08
CA ILE A 172 12.64 0.80 4.08
C ILE A 172 13.70 1.90 3.90
N ARG A 173 14.13 2.13 2.66
CA ARG A 173 15.18 3.09 2.32
C ARG A 173 14.71 4.24 1.44
N VAL A 174 13.60 4.05 0.74
CA VAL A 174 13.05 5.11 -0.11
C VAL A 174 12.22 6.06 0.72
N HIS A 175 12.62 7.33 0.77
CA HIS A 175 11.96 8.40 1.54
C HIS A 175 11.45 9.51 0.63
N LEU A 176 10.56 10.35 1.18
CA LEU A 176 10.11 11.58 0.50
C LEU A 176 11.21 12.63 0.41
N ASN A 177 12.06 12.73 1.44
CA ASN A 177 13.27 13.52 1.42
C ASN A 177 14.37 12.77 0.68
N ASN A 178 15.42 13.46 0.30
CA ASN A 178 16.56 12.88 -0.42
C ASN A 178 17.51 12.12 0.51
N SER A 179 17.03 11.58 1.64
CA SER A 179 17.81 10.75 2.55
C SER A 179 17.80 9.30 2.07
N ASN A 180 18.94 8.63 2.17
CA ASN A 180 19.12 7.20 1.93
C ASN A 180 19.29 6.42 3.22
N GLU A 181 19.11 7.05 4.37
CA GLU A 181 19.29 6.36 5.63
C GLU A 181 18.19 5.31 5.79
N PRO A 182 18.53 4.04 6.03
CA PRO A 182 17.54 3.01 6.23
C PRO A 182 16.72 3.31 7.49
N ILE A 183 15.39 3.23 7.38
CA ILE A 183 14.55 3.11 8.55
C ILE A 183 14.69 1.68 9.03
N HIS A 184 15.49 1.49 10.07
CA HIS A 184 15.60 0.21 10.76
C HIS A 184 14.30 -0.04 11.52
N LEU A 185 13.48 -0.90 10.97
CA LEU A 185 12.33 -1.42 11.67
C LEU A 185 12.84 -2.47 12.66
N THR A 186 13.13 -2.04 13.87
CA THR A 186 13.56 -2.91 14.98
C THR A 186 12.40 -3.78 15.45
N LEU A 187 12.23 -4.94 14.92
CA LEU A 187 11.08 -5.84 14.92
C LEU A 187 10.16 -5.54 13.74
N PRO A 188 9.54 -6.54 13.15
CA PRO A 188 8.68 -6.28 12.00
C PRO A 188 7.69 -5.18 12.39
N TYR A 189 7.80 -4.02 11.73
CA TYR A 189 6.88 -2.90 11.90
C TYR A 189 5.48 -3.41 11.66
N HIS A 190 4.67 -3.41 12.70
CA HIS A 190 3.35 -4.00 12.64
C HIS A 190 2.32 -2.88 12.55
N GLN A 191 1.74 -2.69 11.40
CA GLN A 191 0.52 -1.93 11.30
C GLN A 191 -0.67 -2.86 11.50
N THR A 192 -1.30 -2.78 12.65
CA THR A 192 -2.55 -3.48 12.92
C THR A 192 -3.71 -2.52 12.71
N MET A 193 -4.63 -2.88 11.83
CA MET A 193 -5.84 -2.11 11.60
C MET A 193 -7.07 -2.95 11.85
N MET A 194 -8.03 -2.37 12.55
CA MET A 194 -9.33 -2.97 12.79
C MET A 194 -10.43 -2.01 12.31
N ALA A 195 -11.27 -2.49 11.43
CA ALA A 195 -12.44 -1.76 10.96
C ALA A 195 -13.71 -2.50 11.36
N LEU A 196 -14.65 -1.80 11.99
CA LEU A 196 -15.93 -2.34 12.40
C LEU A 196 -17.05 -1.50 11.82
N LYS A 197 -18.02 -2.16 11.17
CA LYS A 197 -19.26 -1.55 10.69
C LYS A 197 -20.45 -2.30 11.32
N HIS A 198 -21.28 -1.58 12.04
CA HIS A 198 -22.50 -2.13 12.67
C HIS A 198 -23.66 -1.16 12.47
N GLY A 199 -24.76 -1.64 11.88
CA GLY A 199 -26.01 -0.88 11.80
C GLY A 199 -25.92 0.51 11.19
N GLY A 200 -24.98 0.75 10.24
CA GLY A 200 -24.75 2.06 9.63
C GLY A 200 -23.71 2.93 10.31
N SER A 201 -23.22 2.55 11.48
CA SER A 201 -22.10 3.21 12.18
C SER A 201 -20.78 2.56 11.79
N ASN A 202 -19.76 3.36 11.58
CA ASN A 202 -18.40 2.91 11.28
C ASN A 202 -17.47 3.26 12.45
N ALA A 203 -16.68 2.31 12.89
CA ALA A 203 -15.55 2.53 13.78
C ALA A 203 -14.27 2.05 13.09
N LEU A 204 -13.25 2.87 13.11
CA LEU A 204 -11.92 2.55 12.62
C LEU A 204 -10.96 2.68 13.79
N LEU A 205 -10.27 1.62 14.13
CA LEU A 205 -9.20 1.61 15.13
C LEU A 205 -7.91 1.25 14.39
N ALA A 206 -6.98 2.19 14.33
CA ALA A 206 -5.62 1.96 13.91
C ALA A 206 -4.74 1.85 15.18
N LEU A 207 -4.01 0.76 15.29
CA LEU A 207 -3.03 0.55 16.36
C LEU A 207 -1.66 0.48 15.69
N ASP A 208 -0.85 1.51 15.88
CA ASP A 208 0.59 1.43 15.68
C ASP A 208 1.18 0.75 16.92
N VAL A 209 1.82 -0.37 16.72
CA VAL A 209 2.57 -1.05 17.77
C VAL A 209 4.04 -0.87 17.39
N ASP A 210 4.72 0.04 18.12
CA ASP A 210 6.17 0.18 18.08
C ASP A 210 6.88 -1.07 18.64
#